data_5e72ab0c40937393cc9450e252bd8a09
#
_entry.id   5e72ab0c40937393cc9450e252bd8a09
#
_cell.length_a   1.000
_cell.length_b   1.000
_cell.length_c   1.000
_cell.angle_alpha   90.00
_cell.angle_beta   90.00
_cell.angle_gamma   90.00
#
_symmetry.space_group_name_H-M   'P 1'
#
loop_
_entity.id
_entity.type
_entity.pdbx_description
1 polymer ?
#
loop_
_entity_poly.entity_id
_entity_poly.type
_entity_poly.pdbx_seq_one_letter_code
_entity_poly.pdbx_strand_id
1 'polypeptide(L)'
;MIKLTKKELETLGENKDAIAQLLVRKAILEEMGKKEYTEAEKKYLEEMKLNMEIEFYLNSIAQKTVQIHDYELLEVYKNNAELLKDKNTVEVYPQLQQALFNQKLGEEKVKVINEIVEKYKINDVLKEYIKVEESEKKEEENK
;
A
#
# COMPACT_ATOMS: atom_id res chain seq x y z
N MET A 1 20.28 -11.20 -25.39
CA MET A 1 20.03 -12.40 -24.56
C MET A 1 19.98 -12.03 -23.10
N ILE A 2 18.96 -12.49 -22.39
CA ILE A 2 18.81 -12.26 -20.95
C ILE A 2 19.87 -13.05 -20.18
N LYS A 3 20.59 -12.38 -19.29
CA LYS A 3 21.67 -12.99 -18.50
C LYS A 3 21.57 -12.55 -17.04
N LEU A 4 22.07 -13.39 -16.16
CA LEU A 4 22.27 -13.06 -14.76
C LEU A 4 23.72 -12.62 -14.50
N THR A 5 23.88 -11.68 -13.61
CA THR A 5 25.19 -11.26 -13.11
C THR A 5 25.70 -12.25 -12.04
N LYS A 6 26.98 -12.24 -11.79
CA LYS A 6 27.56 -13.06 -10.71
C LYS A 6 26.96 -12.75 -9.34
N LYS A 7 26.72 -11.48 -9.06
CA LYS A 7 26.11 -11.02 -7.80
C LYS A 7 24.67 -11.54 -7.63
N GLU A 8 23.89 -11.54 -8.71
CA GLU A 8 22.53 -12.09 -8.69
C GLU A 8 22.55 -13.59 -8.43
N LEU A 9 23.46 -14.33 -9.08
CA LEU A 9 23.63 -15.76 -8.85
C LEU A 9 24.07 -16.08 -7.41
N GLU A 10 24.99 -15.31 -6.87
CA GLU A 10 25.42 -15.44 -5.47
C GLU A 10 24.27 -15.20 -4.49
N THR A 11 23.43 -14.21 -4.76
CA THR A 11 22.27 -13.88 -3.92
C THR A 11 21.18 -14.94 -3.99
N LEU A 12 20.92 -15.50 -5.18
CA LEU A 12 19.84 -16.47 -5.41
C LEU A 12 20.26 -17.91 -5.06
N GLY A 13 21.56 -18.20 -5.03
CA GLY A 13 22.08 -19.55 -4.81
C GLY A 13 21.61 -20.52 -5.89
N GLU A 14 21.24 -21.72 -5.49
CA GLU A 14 20.77 -22.81 -6.38
C GLU A 14 19.22 -22.85 -6.51
N ASN A 15 18.53 -21.81 -6.07
CA ASN A 15 17.07 -21.78 -6.14
C ASN A 15 16.59 -21.54 -7.58
N LYS A 16 16.21 -22.62 -8.25
CA LYS A 16 15.76 -22.62 -9.65
C LYS A 16 14.54 -21.72 -9.88
N ASP A 17 13.59 -21.73 -8.98
CA ASP A 17 12.37 -20.93 -9.10
C ASP A 17 12.68 -19.41 -9.01
N ALA A 18 13.52 -19.03 -8.07
CA ALA A 18 13.96 -17.65 -7.93
C ALA A 18 14.77 -17.18 -9.14
N ILE A 19 15.63 -18.03 -9.68
CA ILE A 19 16.38 -17.77 -10.90
C ILE A 19 15.45 -17.59 -12.09
N ALA A 20 14.47 -18.49 -12.26
CA ALA A 20 13.48 -18.40 -13.34
C ALA A 20 12.65 -17.11 -13.25
N GLN A 21 12.18 -16.75 -12.06
CA GLN A 21 11.44 -15.52 -11.83
C GLN A 21 12.26 -14.27 -12.17
N LEU A 22 13.55 -14.24 -11.81
CA LEU A 22 14.40 -13.10 -12.13
C LEU A 22 14.65 -13.00 -13.62
N LEU A 23 14.86 -14.12 -14.32
CA LEU A 23 15.02 -14.14 -15.78
C LEU A 23 13.77 -13.63 -16.50
N VAL A 24 12.58 -14.07 -16.07
CA VAL A 24 11.29 -13.59 -16.59
C VAL A 24 11.14 -12.09 -16.33
N ARG A 25 11.46 -11.63 -15.13
CA ARG A 25 11.42 -10.19 -14.79
C ARG A 25 12.32 -9.37 -15.71
N LYS A 26 13.55 -9.83 -15.95
CA LYS A 26 14.48 -9.16 -16.87
C LYS A 26 13.96 -9.10 -18.31
N ALA A 27 13.36 -10.18 -18.78
CA ALA A 27 12.74 -10.23 -20.10
C ALA A 27 11.58 -9.23 -20.22
N ILE A 28 10.72 -9.15 -19.22
CA ILE A 28 9.62 -8.17 -19.17
C ILE A 28 10.17 -6.74 -19.19
N LEU A 29 11.20 -6.45 -18.40
CA LEU A 29 11.83 -5.13 -18.36
C LEU A 29 12.44 -4.75 -19.73
N GLU A 30 13.02 -5.70 -20.44
CA GLU A 30 13.54 -5.48 -21.78
C GLU A 30 12.40 -5.14 -22.78
N GLU A 31 11.30 -5.89 -22.73
CA GLU A 31 10.12 -5.60 -23.56
C GLU A 31 9.48 -4.25 -23.20
N MET A 32 9.40 -3.92 -21.90
CA MET A 32 8.93 -2.61 -21.46
C MET A 32 9.78 -1.46 -22.03
N GLY A 33 11.08 -1.65 -22.13
CA GLY A 33 11.98 -0.64 -22.69
C GLY A 33 11.79 -0.39 -24.21
N LYS A 34 11.19 -1.33 -24.90
CA LYS A 34 10.86 -1.21 -26.34
C LYS A 34 9.49 -0.58 -26.59
N LYS A 35 8.62 -0.54 -25.59
CA LYS A 35 7.27 -0.02 -25.74
C LYS A 35 7.27 1.51 -25.72
N GLU A 36 6.60 2.09 -26.71
CA GLU A 36 6.24 3.50 -26.70
C GLU A 36 4.86 3.68 -26.08
N TYR A 37 4.80 4.46 -25.01
CA TYR A 37 3.56 4.76 -24.29
C TYR A 37 2.88 5.98 -24.90
N THR A 38 1.54 5.94 -24.99
CA THR A 38 0.74 7.11 -25.32
C THR A 38 0.82 8.16 -24.20
N GLU A 39 0.46 9.40 -24.48
CA GLU A 39 0.42 10.45 -23.46
C GLU A 39 -0.56 10.13 -22.31
N ALA A 40 -1.69 9.52 -22.62
CA ALA A 40 -2.65 9.05 -21.62
C ALA A 40 -2.05 7.94 -20.73
N GLU A 41 -1.34 6.98 -21.32
CA GLU A 41 -0.66 5.91 -20.58
C GLU A 41 0.47 6.46 -19.68
N LYS A 42 1.25 7.42 -20.19
CA LYS A 42 2.30 8.09 -19.39
C LYS A 42 1.73 8.81 -18.18
N LYS A 43 0.64 9.55 -18.37
CA LYS A 43 -0.04 10.26 -17.28
C LYS A 43 -0.56 9.28 -16.23
N TYR A 44 -1.21 8.22 -16.67
CA TYR A 44 -1.71 7.16 -15.77
C TYR A 44 -0.57 6.49 -14.99
N LEU A 45 0.54 6.20 -15.66
CA LEU A 45 1.72 5.59 -15.03
C LEU A 45 2.34 6.52 -13.97
N GLU A 46 2.42 7.82 -14.24
CA GLU A 46 2.91 8.82 -13.27
C GLU A 46 2.01 8.89 -12.03
N GLU A 47 0.70 8.87 -12.22
CA GLU A 47 -0.27 8.84 -11.12
C GLU A 47 -0.14 7.56 -10.28
N MET A 48 0.03 6.40 -10.92
CA MET A 48 0.26 5.14 -10.22
C MET A 48 1.54 5.17 -9.39
N LYS A 49 2.63 5.68 -9.96
CA LYS A 49 3.91 5.82 -9.25
C LYS A 49 3.77 6.73 -8.03
N LEU A 50 3.11 7.87 -8.19
CA LEU A 50 2.86 8.81 -7.11
C LEU A 50 2.03 8.17 -5.99
N ASN A 51 0.98 7.45 -6.33
CA ASN A 51 0.15 6.75 -5.35
C ASN A 51 0.94 5.68 -4.59
N MET A 52 1.82 4.95 -5.27
CA MET A 52 2.71 3.99 -4.63
C MET A 52 3.70 4.66 -3.67
N GLU A 53 4.25 5.81 -4.04
CA GLU A 53 5.16 6.58 -3.18
C GLU A 53 4.44 7.11 -1.94
N ILE A 54 3.22 7.62 -2.11
CA ILE A 54 2.38 8.08 -1.00
C ILE A 54 2.08 6.91 -0.04
N GLU A 55 1.68 5.77 -0.57
CA GLU A 55 1.38 4.58 0.21
C GLU A 55 2.63 4.09 0.98
N PHE A 56 3.76 4.06 0.32
CA PHE A 56 5.04 3.71 0.94
C PHE A 56 5.40 4.67 2.08
N TYR A 57 5.24 5.96 1.87
CA TYR A 57 5.48 6.99 2.88
C TYR A 57 4.60 6.80 4.12
N LEU A 58 3.29 6.66 3.91
CA LEU A 58 2.33 6.46 5.00
C LEU A 58 2.62 5.17 5.78
N ASN A 59 2.90 4.08 5.08
CA ASN A 59 3.26 2.81 5.71
C ASN A 59 4.56 2.91 6.51
N SER A 60 5.56 3.63 6.00
CA SER A 60 6.86 3.78 6.66
C SER A 60 6.78 4.51 8.01
N ILE A 61 5.83 5.44 8.13
CA ILE A 61 5.56 6.15 9.39
C ILE A 61 4.66 5.30 10.29
N ALA A 62 3.56 4.79 9.77
CA ALA A 62 2.55 4.06 10.54
C ALA A 62 3.10 2.79 11.19
N GLN A 63 3.94 2.04 10.49
CA GLN A 63 4.51 0.79 11.02
C GLN A 63 5.38 0.98 12.27
N LYS A 64 5.94 2.18 12.48
CA LYS A 64 6.77 2.47 13.65
C LYS A 64 5.98 2.48 14.96
N THR A 65 4.69 2.72 14.88
CA THR A 65 3.78 2.83 16.05
C THR A 65 2.88 1.61 16.21
N VAL A 66 2.91 0.67 15.27
CA VAL A 66 2.16 -0.59 15.38
C VAL A 66 2.74 -1.44 16.50
N GLN A 67 1.89 -1.79 17.46
CA GLN A 67 2.21 -2.70 18.55
C GLN A 67 1.14 -3.79 18.63
N ILE A 68 1.59 -5.04 18.69
CA ILE A 68 0.71 -6.21 18.86
C ILE A 68 1.00 -6.82 20.22
N HIS A 69 -0.02 -6.90 21.06
CA HIS A 69 0.06 -7.55 22.36
C HIS A 69 -0.51 -8.97 22.28
N ASP A 70 0.04 -9.88 23.10
CA ASP A 70 -0.41 -11.28 23.13
C ASP A 70 -1.89 -11.42 23.46
N TYR A 71 -2.43 -10.57 24.34
CA TYR A 71 -3.86 -10.59 24.69
C TYR A 71 -4.75 -10.25 23.48
N GLU A 72 -4.30 -9.39 22.56
CA GLU A 72 -5.05 -9.04 21.34
C GLU A 72 -5.12 -10.23 20.38
N LEU A 73 -4.03 -10.97 20.22
CA LEU A 73 -4.01 -12.20 19.43
C LEU A 73 -4.92 -13.28 20.02
N LEU A 74 -4.89 -13.41 21.33
CA LEU A 74 -5.75 -14.35 22.05
C LEU A 74 -7.24 -14.00 21.90
N GLU A 75 -7.57 -12.73 21.93
CA GLU A 75 -8.93 -12.23 21.73
C GLU A 75 -9.41 -12.49 20.30
N VAL A 76 -8.60 -12.23 19.28
CA VAL A 76 -8.89 -12.55 17.89
C VAL A 76 -9.11 -14.06 17.73
N TYR A 77 -8.26 -14.88 18.33
CA TYR A 77 -8.40 -16.32 18.30
C TYR A 77 -9.73 -16.78 18.92
N LYS A 78 -10.10 -16.27 20.09
CA LYS A 78 -11.35 -16.58 20.77
C LYS A 78 -12.59 -16.16 19.97
N ASN A 79 -12.55 -14.98 19.35
CA ASN A 79 -13.65 -14.48 18.56
C ASN A 79 -13.88 -15.27 17.27
N ASN A 80 -12.86 -16.00 16.80
CA ASN A 80 -12.92 -16.84 15.61
C ASN A 80 -12.79 -18.35 15.93
N ALA A 81 -13.01 -18.75 17.17
CA ALA A 81 -12.81 -20.12 17.64
C ALA A 81 -13.58 -21.15 16.83
N GLU A 82 -14.81 -20.85 16.44
CA GLU A 82 -15.65 -21.74 15.61
C GLU A 82 -15.05 -21.98 14.22
N LEU A 83 -14.53 -20.93 13.58
CA LEU A 83 -13.91 -20.99 12.26
C LEU A 83 -12.53 -21.67 12.30
N LEU A 84 -11.85 -21.64 13.45
CA LEU A 84 -10.51 -22.16 13.65
C LEU A 84 -10.47 -23.54 14.30
N LYS A 85 -11.63 -24.09 14.65
CA LYS A 85 -11.81 -25.34 15.42
C LYS A 85 -11.05 -26.53 14.83
N ASP A 86 -11.06 -26.66 13.51
CA ASP A 86 -10.44 -27.80 12.79
C ASP A 86 -9.07 -27.45 12.20
N LYS A 87 -8.51 -26.28 12.52
CA LYS A 87 -7.23 -25.80 11.99
C LYS A 87 -6.10 -25.96 13.01
N ASN A 88 -4.91 -26.25 12.50
CA ASN A 88 -3.72 -26.34 13.33
C ASN A 88 -3.32 -24.97 13.86
N THR A 89 -3.23 -24.83 15.18
CA THR A 89 -2.86 -23.59 15.88
C THR A 89 -1.52 -23.03 15.41
N VAL A 90 -0.55 -23.88 15.11
CA VAL A 90 0.78 -23.49 14.65
C VAL A 90 0.72 -22.82 13.28
N GLU A 91 -0.17 -23.27 12.40
CA GLU A 91 -0.36 -22.69 11.06
C GLU A 91 -1.21 -21.41 11.09
N VAL A 92 -2.19 -21.37 11.97
CA VAL A 92 -3.16 -20.27 12.09
C VAL A 92 -2.57 -19.05 12.79
N TYR A 93 -1.72 -19.24 13.80
CA TYR A 93 -1.17 -18.17 14.62
C TYR A 93 -0.43 -17.09 13.80
N PRO A 94 0.50 -17.45 12.88
CA PRO A 94 1.16 -16.46 12.03
C PRO A 94 0.19 -15.69 11.13
N GLN A 95 -0.86 -16.35 10.63
CA GLN A 95 -1.88 -15.72 9.79
C GLN A 95 -2.72 -14.71 10.59
N LEU A 96 -3.10 -15.05 11.82
CA LEU A 96 -3.80 -14.12 12.72
C LEU A 96 -2.93 -12.93 13.08
N GLN A 97 -1.66 -13.16 13.35
CA GLN A 97 -0.69 -12.11 13.64
C GLN A 97 -0.55 -11.14 12.46
N GLN A 98 -0.43 -11.68 11.24
CA GLN A 98 -0.34 -10.87 10.03
C GLN A 98 -1.63 -10.06 9.77
N ALA A 99 -2.79 -10.69 9.96
CA ALA A 99 -4.08 -10.02 9.81
C ALA A 99 -4.25 -8.88 10.82
N LEU A 100 -3.88 -9.11 12.08
CA LEU A 100 -3.93 -8.10 13.13
C LEU A 100 -2.92 -6.97 12.86
N PHE A 101 -1.73 -7.30 12.41
CA PHE A 101 -0.73 -6.31 11.99
C PHE A 101 -1.27 -5.42 10.87
N ASN A 102 -1.85 -6.00 9.83
CA ASN A 102 -2.42 -5.26 8.71
C ASN A 102 -3.58 -4.36 9.14
N GLN A 103 -4.44 -4.84 10.04
CA GLN A 103 -5.52 -4.04 10.61
C GLN A 103 -4.97 -2.84 11.38
N LYS A 104 -4.02 -3.07 12.27
CA LYS A 104 -3.40 -2.01 13.07
C LYS A 104 -2.62 -1.02 12.21
N LEU A 105 -1.94 -1.51 11.18
CA LEU A 105 -1.24 -0.65 10.22
C LEU A 105 -2.24 0.29 9.53
N GLY A 106 -3.40 -0.21 9.12
CA GLY A 106 -4.47 0.60 8.54
C GLY A 106 -4.98 1.69 9.52
N GLU A 107 -5.18 1.33 10.77
CA GLU A 107 -5.60 2.28 11.83
C GLU A 107 -4.54 3.36 12.09
N GLU A 108 -3.27 2.98 12.17
CA GLU A 108 -2.15 3.92 12.34
C GLU A 108 -1.98 4.84 11.12
N LYS A 109 -2.19 4.34 9.91
CA LYS A 109 -2.20 5.17 8.69
C LYS A 109 -3.29 6.23 8.73
N VAL A 110 -4.49 5.89 9.19
CA VAL A 110 -5.59 6.86 9.37
C VAL A 110 -5.19 7.94 10.38
N LYS A 111 -4.53 7.59 11.47
CA LYS A 111 -4.01 8.57 12.44
C LYS A 111 -2.99 9.51 11.81
N VAL A 112 -2.04 8.97 11.04
CA VAL A 112 -1.03 9.78 10.32
C VAL A 112 -1.71 10.75 9.35
N ILE A 113 -2.69 10.28 8.58
CA ILE A 113 -3.46 11.12 7.65
C ILE A 113 -4.19 12.24 8.40
N ASN A 114 -4.85 11.91 9.51
CA ASN A 114 -5.57 12.88 10.34
C ASN A 114 -4.63 13.94 10.92
N GLU A 115 -3.44 13.56 11.37
CA GLU A 115 -2.41 14.48 11.83
C GLU A 115 -1.95 15.45 10.73
N ILE A 116 -1.79 14.96 9.51
CA ILE A 116 -1.45 15.76 8.32
C ILE A 116 -2.60 16.74 8.01
N VAL A 117 -3.85 16.25 8.02
CA VAL A 117 -5.05 17.07 7.79
C VAL A 117 -5.12 18.23 8.79
N GLU A 118 -4.88 17.97 10.06
CA GLU A 118 -4.85 18.99 11.12
C GLU A 118 -3.68 19.96 10.96
N LYS A 119 -2.50 19.43 10.71
CA LYS A 119 -1.27 20.24 10.54
C LYS A 119 -1.40 21.27 9.43
N TYR A 120 -1.99 20.90 8.32
CA TYR A 120 -2.16 21.76 7.14
C TYR A 120 -3.53 22.44 7.09
N LYS A 121 -4.36 22.28 8.12
CA LYS A 121 -5.69 22.89 8.23
C LYS A 121 -6.56 22.66 6.98
N ILE A 122 -6.54 21.42 6.49
CA ILE A 122 -7.19 21.06 5.22
C ILE A 122 -8.69 21.38 5.23
N ASN A 123 -9.38 21.18 6.35
CA ASN A 123 -10.80 21.50 6.45
C ASN A 123 -11.10 23.00 6.29
N ASP A 124 -10.21 23.86 6.77
CA ASP A 124 -10.35 25.30 6.60
C ASP A 124 -10.09 25.72 5.15
N VAL A 125 -9.06 25.14 4.54
CA VAL A 125 -8.76 25.34 3.11
C VAL A 125 -9.92 24.88 2.24
N LEU A 126 -10.50 23.72 2.53
CA LEU A 126 -11.65 23.18 1.81
C LEU A 126 -12.87 24.11 1.84
N LYS A 127 -13.13 24.72 2.97
CA LYS A 127 -14.25 25.70 3.12
C LYS A 127 -14.09 26.91 2.21
N GLU A 128 -12.88 27.37 1.96
CA GLU A 128 -12.61 28.48 1.05
C GLU A 128 -13.03 28.13 -0.39
N TYR A 129 -12.67 26.93 -0.86
CA TYR A 129 -13.05 26.44 -2.21
C TYR A 129 -14.53 26.20 -2.36
N ILE A 130 -15.21 25.64 -1.38
CA ILE A 130 -16.65 25.39 -1.39
C ILE A 130 -17.43 26.72 -1.44
N LYS A 131 -17.02 27.75 -0.70
CA LYS A 131 -17.63 29.09 -0.73
C LYS A 131 -17.54 29.76 -2.10
N VAL A 132 -16.41 29.59 -2.80
CA VAL A 132 -16.21 30.12 -4.16
C VAL A 132 -17.18 29.46 -5.14
N GLU A 133 -17.34 28.13 -5.10
CA GLU A 133 -18.31 27.41 -5.94
C GLU A 133 -19.75 27.83 -5.69
N GLU A 134 -20.16 28.05 -4.43
CA GLU A 134 -21.48 28.53 -4.08
C GLU A 134 -21.75 29.97 -4.57
N SER A 135 -20.76 30.84 -4.54
CA SER A 135 -20.87 32.20 -5.06
C SER A 135 -20.98 32.25 -6.59
N GLU A 136 -20.22 31.44 -7.29
CA GLU A 136 -20.27 31.28 -8.75
C GLU A 136 -21.65 30.75 -9.21
N LYS A 137 -22.19 29.74 -8.54
CA LYS A 137 -23.52 29.22 -8.82
C LYS A 137 -24.63 30.23 -8.62
N LYS A 138 -24.54 31.07 -7.57
CA LYS A 138 -25.52 32.14 -7.31
C LYS A 138 -25.47 33.24 -8.36
N GLU A 139 -24.30 33.55 -8.92
CA GLU A 139 -24.15 34.50 -10.01
C GLU A 139 -24.72 33.97 -11.33
N GLU A 140 -24.62 32.67 -11.60
CA GLU A 140 -25.21 32.03 -12.78
C GLU A 140 -26.75 31.93 -12.70
N GLU A 141 -27.30 31.67 -11.51
CA GLU A 141 -28.74 31.61 -11.30
C GLU A 141 -29.43 32.98 -11.35
N ASN A 142 -28.71 34.08 -11.13
CA ASN A 142 -29.23 35.47 -11.15
C ASN A 142 -29.05 36.16 -12.52
N LYS A 143 -28.54 35.47 -13.50
CA LYS A 143 -28.47 35.95 -14.88
C LYS A 143 -29.55 35.34 -15.72
#